data_a0edbc1fbe4e98a82636534b9b0f7785
#
_entry.id   a0edbc1fbe4e98a82636534b9b0f7785
#
_cell.length_a   1.000
_cell.length_b   1.000
_cell.length_c   1.000
_cell.angle_alpha   90.00
_cell.angle_beta   90.00
_cell.angle_gamma   90.00
#
_symmetry.space_group_name_H-M   'P 1'
#
loop_
_entity.id
_entity.type
_entity.pdbx_description
1 polymer ?
#
loop_
_entity_poly.entity_id
_entity_poly.type
_entity_poly.pdbx_seq_one_letter_code
_entity_poly.pdbx_strand_id
1 'polypeptide(L)'
;MNTRLTKEDQAMIKEAKGNKVSGPIYSEDGLRLLKVLGNPEYLEVKDGVKAICDEACQGLDNLQDVVLPASVIDLGTRAFASCIKLFKITMPGVD
;
A
#
# COMPACT_ATOMS: atom_id res chain seq x y z
N MET A 1 -5.62 2.26 -13.67
CA MET A 1 -4.56 1.23 -13.48
C MET A 1 -5.10 0.09 -12.65
N ASN A 2 -4.62 -1.13 -12.89
CA ASN A 2 -5.14 -2.32 -12.21
C ASN A 2 -4.84 -2.33 -10.71
N THR A 3 -5.88 -2.50 -9.88
CA THR A 3 -5.73 -2.62 -8.43
C THR A 3 -5.79 -4.07 -7.95
N ARG A 4 -6.13 -5.01 -8.83
CA ARG A 4 -6.14 -6.43 -8.48
C ARG A 4 -4.72 -6.99 -8.50
N LEU A 5 -4.44 -7.89 -7.57
CA LEU A 5 -3.15 -8.57 -7.54
C LEU A 5 -3.12 -9.66 -8.60
N THR A 6 -2.11 -9.59 -9.48
CA THR A 6 -1.85 -10.63 -10.47
C THR A 6 -1.15 -11.81 -9.80
N LYS A 7 -0.93 -12.90 -10.54
CA LYS A 7 -0.17 -14.04 -10.02
C LYS A 7 1.27 -13.65 -9.71
N GLU A 8 1.87 -12.79 -10.55
CA GLU A 8 3.22 -12.28 -10.33
C GLU A 8 3.28 -11.42 -9.07
N ASP A 9 2.27 -10.56 -8.86
CA ASP A 9 2.18 -9.73 -7.66
C ASP A 9 2.12 -10.60 -6.40
N GLN A 10 1.29 -11.63 -6.42
CA GLN A 10 1.14 -12.55 -5.30
C GLN A 10 2.43 -13.31 -5.01
N ALA A 11 3.15 -13.69 -6.06
CA ALA A 11 4.44 -14.35 -5.91
C ALA A 11 5.47 -13.43 -5.25
N MET A 12 5.49 -12.15 -5.65
CA MET A 12 6.37 -11.16 -5.03
C MET A 12 6.07 -10.96 -3.55
N ILE A 13 4.79 -10.90 -3.20
CA ILE A 13 4.38 -10.76 -1.79
C ILE A 13 4.79 -11.99 -0.99
N LYS A 14 4.55 -13.17 -1.54
CA LYS A 14 4.90 -14.44 -0.89
C LYS A 14 6.41 -14.54 -0.65
N GLU A 15 7.20 -14.16 -1.65
CA GLU A 15 8.66 -14.16 -1.54
C GLU A 15 9.12 -13.18 -0.45
N ALA A 16 8.55 -11.97 -0.45
CA ALA A 16 8.88 -10.97 0.56
C ALA A 16 8.57 -11.46 1.97
N LYS A 17 7.41 -12.12 2.15
CA LYS A 17 7.05 -12.73 3.45
C LYS A 17 8.04 -13.80 3.86
N GLY A 18 8.45 -14.66 2.93
CA GLY A 18 9.42 -15.71 3.18
C GLY A 18 10.78 -15.17 3.60
N ASN A 19 11.15 -14.00 3.08
CA ASN A 19 12.39 -13.32 3.41
C ASN A 19 12.25 -12.35 4.61
N LYS A 20 11.09 -12.35 5.26
CA LYS A 20 10.79 -11.51 6.43
C LYS A 20 10.97 -10.01 6.13
N VAL A 21 10.66 -9.61 4.91
CA VAL A 21 10.67 -8.19 4.53
C VAL A 21 9.52 -7.48 5.24
N SER A 22 9.78 -6.25 5.70
CA SER A 22 8.81 -5.40 6.36
C SER A 22 8.66 -4.12 5.55
N GLY A 23 7.47 -3.54 5.54
CA GLY A 23 7.19 -2.31 4.83
C GLY A 23 6.46 -2.53 3.51
N PRO A 24 6.38 -1.49 2.66
CA PRO A 24 5.63 -1.57 1.42
C PRO A 24 6.34 -2.39 0.35
N ILE A 25 5.56 -3.19 -0.36
CA ILE A 25 6.01 -3.99 -1.50
C ILE A 25 5.38 -3.39 -2.75
N TYR A 26 6.21 -2.94 -3.67
CA TYR A 26 5.77 -2.31 -4.91
C TYR A 26 5.92 -3.28 -6.09
N SER A 27 5.15 -3.03 -7.16
CA SER A 27 5.36 -3.72 -8.42
C SER A 27 6.75 -3.36 -8.97
N GLU A 28 7.27 -4.18 -9.88
CA GLU A 28 8.61 -4.02 -10.43
C GLU A 28 8.78 -2.64 -11.09
N ASP A 29 7.75 -2.16 -11.78
CA ASP A 29 7.79 -0.85 -12.44
C ASP A 29 7.59 0.33 -11.46
N GLY A 30 7.30 0.05 -10.19
CA GLY A 30 7.10 1.08 -9.17
C GLY A 30 5.77 1.82 -9.26
N LEU A 31 4.86 1.38 -10.12
CA LEU A 31 3.59 2.10 -10.34
C LEU A 31 2.45 1.65 -9.42
N ARG A 32 2.60 0.51 -8.77
CA ARG A 32 1.53 -0.05 -7.93
C ARG A 32 2.08 -0.45 -6.57
N LEU A 33 1.37 -0.06 -5.51
CA LEU A 33 1.64 -0.57 -4.16
C LEU A 33 0.87 -1.87 -4.01
N LEU A 34 1.56 -2.99 -3.88
CA LEU A 34 0.95 -4.32 -3.83
C LEU A 34 0.46 -4.68 -2.45
N LYS A 35 1.29 -4.46 -1.45
CA LYS A 35 1.00 -4.86 -0.07
C LYS A 35 1.95 -4.15 0.88
N VAL A 36 1.49 -3.89 2.09
CA VAL A 36 2.37 -3.41 3.18
C VAL A 36 2.48 -4.53 4.20
N LEU A 37 3.71 -4.99 4.41
CA LEU A 37 4.01 -6.06 5.36
C LEU A 37 4.50 -5.48 6.69
N GLY A 38 4.33 -6.23 7.76
CA GLY A 38 4.67 -5.76 9.09
C GLY A 38 3.50 -5.00 9.72
N ASN A 39 3.79 -4.13 10.67
CA ASN A 39 2.74 -3.41 11.39
C ASN A 39 3.17 -1.97 11.66
N PRO A 40 3.35 -1.16 10.61
CA PRO A 40 3.85 0.21 10.77
C PRO A 40 2.81 1.13 11.38
N GLU A 41 3.28 2.15 12.10
CA GLU A 41 2.44 3.25 12.58
C GLU A 41 2.30 4.33 11.51
N TYR A 42 3.28 4.45 10.64
CA TYR A 42 3.37 5.49 9.61
C TYR A 42 3.73 4.84 8.28
N LEU A 43 3.07 5.29 7.23
CA LEU A 43 3.35 4.83 5.87
C LEU A 43 3.45 6.02 4.94
N GLU A 44 4.57 6.12 4.24
CA GLU A 44 4.72 7.08 3.15
C GLU A 44 4.86 6.29 1.84
N VAL A 45 3.88 6.44 0.96
CA VAL A 45 3.87 5.77 -0.33
C VAL A 45 4.78 6.54 -1.28
N LYS A 46 5.61 5.82 -2.01
CA LYS A 46 6.64 6.34 -2.89
C LYS A 46 6.04 7.19 -4.02
N ASP A 47 6.72 8.28 -4.36
CA ASP A 47 6.34 9.12 -5.50
C ASP A 47 6.28 8.31 -6.79
N GLY A 48 5.33 8.63 -7.65
CA GLY A 48 5.14 7.94 -8.92
C GLY A 48 4.17 6.78 -8.87
N VAL A 49 3.81 6.30 -7.67
CA VAL A 49 2.82 5.23 -7.53
C VAL A 49 1.47 5.75 -8.00
N LYS A 50 0.83 5.00 -8.89
CA LYS A 50 -0.46 5.35 -9.49
C LYS A 50 -1.64 4.60 -8.89
N ALA A 51 -1.40 3.42 -8.32
CA ALA A 51 -2.47 2.60 -7.76
C ALA A 51 -2.07 1.98 -6.43
N ILE A 52 -3.01 1.98 -5.50
CA ILE A 52 -2.92 1.20 -4.27
C ILE A 52 -3.76 -0.04 -4.52
N CYS A 53 -3.15 -1.22 -4.48
CA CYS A 53 -3.84 -2.45 -4.82
C CYS A 53 -4.87 -2.86 -3.77
N ASP A 54 -5.76 -3.78 -4.17
CA ASP A 54 -6.80 -4.30 -3.29
C ASP A 54 -6.17 -4.85 -2.01
N GLU A 55 -6.72 -4.46 -0.88
CA GLU A 55 -6.32 -4.94 0.44
C GLU A 55 -4.85 -4.69 0.80
N ALA A 56 -4.21 -3.71 0.13
CA ALA A 56 -2.77 -3.46 0.33
C ALA A 56 -2.40 -3.18 1.79
N CYS A 57 -3.23 -2.42 2.50
CA CYS A 57 -3.01 -2.07 3.90
C CYS A 57 -4.07 -2.67 4.83
N GLN A 58 -4.82 -3.67 4.36
CA GLN A 58 -5.89 -4.27 5.18
C GLN A 58 -5.33 -4.85 6.47
N GLY A 59 -6.00 -4.54 7.57
CA GLY A 59 -5.66 -5.11 8.86
C GLY A 59 -4.42 -4.55 9.53
N LEU A 60 -3.86 -3.46 9.03
CA LEU A 60 -2.73 -2.80 9.68
C LEU A 60 -3.27 -2.03 10.89
N ASP A 61 -3.45 -2.74 11.98
CA ASP A 61 -4.15 -2.22 13.17
C ASP A 61 -3.35 -1.21 13.99
N ASN A 62 -2.10 -1.00 13.63
CA ASN A 62 -1.24 0.00 14.29
C ASN A 62 -1.02 1.24 13.43
N LEU A 63 -1.46 1.20 12.18
CA LEU A 63 -1.25 2.29 11.22
C LEU A 63 -2.09 3.51 11.62
N GLN A 64 -1.43 4.65 11.78
CA GLN A 64 -2.03 5.89 12.26
C GLN A 64 -2.05 6.99 11.20
N ASP A 65 -1.01 7.04 10.37
CA ASP A 65 -0.81 8.14 9.42
C ASP A 65 -0.28 7.60 8.11
N VAL A 66 -0.91 8.03 7.01
CA VAL A 66 -0.52 7.63 5.65
C VAL A 66 -0.32 8.87 4.80
N VAL A 67 0.79 8.93 4.09
CA VAL A 67 1.04 9.96 3.09
C VAL A 67 1.01 9.32 1.71
N LEU A 68 0.09 9.77 0.87
CA LEU A 68 -0.02 9.31 -0.51
C LEU A 68 0.53 10.37 -1.46
N PRO A 69 1.27 9.97 -2.50
CA PRO A 69 1.72 10.94 -3.49
C PRO A 69 0.57 11.42 -4.36
N ALA A 70 0.70 12.60 -4.95
CA ALA A 70 -0.33 13.15 -5.84
C ALA A 70 -0.54 12.30 -7.09
N SER A 71 0.40 11.42 -7.41
CA SER A 71 0.32 10.52 -8.57
C SER A 71 -0.73 9.43 -8.43
N VAL A 72 -1.19 9.12 -7.20
CA VAL A 72 -2.17 8.06 -6.98
C VAL A 72 -3.53 8.46 -7.58
N ILE A 73 -4.04 7.63 -8.48
CA ILE A 73 -5.32 7.84 -9.16
C ILE A 73 -6.32 6.72 -8.90
N ASP A 74 -5.87 5.57 -8.43
CA ASP A 74 -6.73 4.41 -8.16
C ASP A 74 -6.49 3.85 -6.77
N LEU A 75 -7.57 3.68 -6.02
CA LEU A 75 -7.55 2.99 -4.73
C LEU A 75 -8.29 1.67 -4.87
N GLY A 76 -7.63 0.60 -4.49
CA GLY A 76 -8.22 -0.73 -4.55
C GLY A 76 -9.28 -0.96 -3.49
N THR A 77 -10.03 -2.03 -3.69
CA THR A 77 -11.07 -2.46 -2.75
C THR A 77 -10.44 -2.80 -1.41
N ARG A 78 -10.99 -2.25 -0.35
CA ARG A 78 -10.53 -2.50 1.03
C ARG A 78 -9.05 -2.19 1.25
N ALA A 79 -8.51 -1.25 0.50
CA ALA A 79 -7.09 -0.90 0.60
C ALA A 79 -6.66 -0.57 2.02
N PHE A 80 -7.52 0.08 2.79
CA PHE A 80 -7.25 0.46 4.19
C PHE A 80 -8.28 -0.12 5.16
N ALA A 81 -8.93 -1.22 4.80
CA ALA A 81 -9.93 -1.84 5.66
C ALA A 81 -9.30 -2.32 6.97
N SER A 82 -10.02 -2.21 8.07
CA SER A 82 -9.57 -2.65 9.40
C SER A 82 -8.29 -1.97 9.89
N CYS A 83 -8.00 -0.79 9.39
CA CYS A 83 -6.93 0.06 9.93
C CYS A 83 -7.54 0.88 11.08
N ILE A 84 -7.77 0.24 12.21
CA ILE A 84 -8.60 0.78 13.29
C ILE A 84 -8.03 2.00 14.00
N LYS A 85 -6.72 2.23 13.87
CA LYS A 85 -6.07 3.42 14.46
C LYS A 85 -5.80 4.50 13.45
N LEU A 86 -6.13 4.27 12.17
CA LEU A 86 -5.85 5.25 11.12
C LEU A 86 -6.74 6.48 11.30
N PHE A 87 -6.11 7.63 11.48
CA PHE A 87 -6.82 8.89 11.66
C PHE A 87 -6.42 9.97 10.66
N LYS A 88 -5.38 9.75 9.89
CA LYS A 88 -4.87 10.77 8.97
C LYS A 88 -4.36 10.16 7.66
N ILE A 89 -4.91 10.66 6.55
CA ILE A 89 -4.38 10.36 5.21
C ILE A 89 -4.09 11.71 4.56
N THR A 90 -2.85 11.93 4.17
CA THR A 90 -2.41 13.17 3.54
C THR A 90 -2.05 12.90 2.09
N MET A 91 -2.47 13.78 1.20
CA MET A 91 -2.13 13.72 -0.21
C MET A 91 -1.61 15.10 -0.61
N PRO A 92 -0.28 15.32 -0.57
CA PRO A 92 0.31 16.63 -0.88
C PRO A 92 -0.07 17.10 -2.28
N GLY A 93 -0.34 18.41 -2.42
CA GLY A 93 -0.71 19.01 -3.70
C GLY A 93 -2.19 18.89 -4.04
N VAL A 94 -3.00 18.30 -3.15
CA VAL A 94 -4.46 18.24 -3.29
C VAL A 94 -5.08 19.17 -2.25
N ASP A 95 -5.86 20.11 -2.70
CA ASP A 95 -6.55 21.07 -1.82
C ASP A 95 -7.94 20.57 -1.44
#